data_8d2e811dbdeed7e952328ae5024e1291
#
_entry.id   8d2e811dbdeed7e952328ae5024e1291
#
_cell.length_a   1.000
_cell.length_b   1.000
_cell.length_c   1.000
_cell.angle_alpha   90.00
_cell.angle_beta   90.00
_cell.angle_gamma   90.00
#
_symmetry.space_group_name_H-M   'P 1'
#
loop_
_entity.id
_entity.type
_entity.pdbx_description
1 polymer ?
#
loop_
_entity_poly.entity_id
_entity_poly.type
_entity_poly.pdbx_seq_one_letter_code
_entity_poly.pdbx_strand_id
1 'polypeptide(L)'
;MPKVILTGSICQHVGGLSAVDVSGTTARDVITTLEASYPALRGWVVDEQGALRRHVKLFRGGEAVSLDAPIAPGDELHIVAAISGG
;
A
#
# COMPACT_ATOMS: atom_id res chain seq x y z
N MET A 1 -14.37 -5.24 2.32
CA MET A 1 -13.26 -4.34 1.95
C MET A 1 -11.95 -4.93 2.43
N PRO A 2 -10.94 -5.01 1.57
CA PRO A 2 -9.61 -5.41 2.04
C PRO A 2 -9.09 -4.44 3.09
N LYS A 3 -8.24 -4.93 3.95
CA LYS A 3 -7.57 -4.09 4.94
C LYS A 3 -6.16 -3.83 4.48
N VAL A 4 -5.75 -2.56 4.53
CA VAL A 4 -4.37 -2.16 4.23
C VAL A 4 -3.65 -1.95 5.54
N ILE A 5 -2.53 -2.63 5.69
CA ILE A 5 -1.66 -2.48 6.86
C ILE A 5 -0.45 -1.67 6.42
N LEU A 6 -0.20 -0.59 7.13
CA LEU A 6 0.86 0.35 6.79
C LEU A 6 1.93 0.31 7.88
N THR A 7 3.18 0.21 7.47
CA THR A 7 4.28 0.14 8.40
C THR A 7 5.34 1.18 8.05
N GLY A 8 6.17 1.49 9.02
CA GLY A 8 7.26 2.43 8.84
C GLY A 8 6.77 3.86 8.66
N SER A 9 7.52 4.63 7.90
CA SER A 9 7.22 6.04 7.72
C SER A 9 5.96 6.30 6.89
N ILE A 10 5.47 5.29 6.18
CA ILE A 10 4.26 5.45 5.37
C ILE A 10 3.05 5.80 6.25
N CYS A 11 3.00 5.30 7.48
CA CYS A 11 1.90 5.60 8.40
C CYS A 11 1.68 7.08 8.58
N GLN A 12 2.75 7.86 8.55
CA GLN A 12 2.67 9.30 8.79
C GLN A 12 1.89 10.03 7.70
N HIS A 13 1.83 9.46 6.50
CA HIS A 13 1.13 10.06 5.39
C HIS A 13 -0.38 9.79 5.40
N VAL A 14 -0.81 8.95 6.32
CA VAL A 14 -2.23 8.64 6.49
C VAL A 14 -2.69 8.96 7.93
N GLY A 15 -2.10 10.01 8.51
CA GLY A 15 -2.50 10.48 9.83
C GLY A 15 -2.09 9.58 10.97
N GLY A 16 -1.05 8.78 10.79
CA GLY A 16 -0.56 7.88 11.83
C GLY A 16 -1.32 6.57 11.92
N LEU A 17 -2.27 6.32 11.02
CA LEU A 17 -3.03 5.08 11.03
C LEU A 17 -2.16 3.92 10.55
N SER A 18 -2.27 2.80 11.22
CA SER A 18 -1.55 1.58 10.81
C SER A 18 -2.41 0.61 10.03
N ALA A 19 -3.72 0.82 10.02
CA ALA A 19 -4.65 -0.05 9.31
C ALA A 19 -5.81 0.77 8.77
N VAL A 20 -6.16 0.54 7.51
CA VAL A 20 -7.25 1.27 6.84
C VAL A 20 -8.00 0.28 5.96
N ASP A 21 -9.33 0.32 6.01
CA ASP A 21 -10.15 -0.47 5.10
C ASP A 21 -10.29 0.28 3.78
N VAL A 22 -9.98 -0.40 2.68
CA VAL A 22 -9.92 0.23 1.36
C VAL A 22 -10.52 -0.71 0.33
N SER A 23 -11.39 -0.20 -0.53
CA SER A 23 -11.97 -1.02 -1.59
C SER A 23 -10.99 -1.20 -2.75
N GLY A 24 -11.14 -2.30 -3.46
CA GLY A 24 -10.31 -2.60 -4.62
C GLY A 24 -10.26 -4.10 -4.87
N THR A 25 -9.92 -4.48 -6.08
CA THR A 25 -9.84 -5.89 -6.47
C THR A 25 -8.42 -6.33 -6.82
N THR A 26 -7.51 -5.38 -6.98
CA THR A 26 -6.09 -5.65 -7.14
C THR A 26 -5.32 -4.76 -6.18
N ALA A 27 -4.05 -5.09 -5.96
CA ALA A 27 -3.21 -4.25 -5.12
C ALA A 27 -3.15 -2.82 -5.67
N ARG A 28 -3.06 -2.68 -6.99
CA ARG A 28 -3.04 -1.37 -7.64
C ARG A 28 -4.31 -0.58 -7.35
N ASP A 29 -5.47 -1.22 -7.47
CA ASP A 29 -6.76 -0.58 -7.19
C ASP A 29 -6.82 -0.11 -5.74
N VAL A 30 -6.41 -0.96 -4.83
CA VAL A 30 -6.43 -0.66 -3.39
C VAL A 30 -5.55 0.55 -3.11
N ILE A 31 -4.36 0.58 -3.68
CA ILE A 31 -3.44 1.71 -3.48
C ILE A 31 -4.00 2.99 -4.11
N THR A 32 -4.58 2.90 -5.29
CA THR A 32 -5.17 4.07 -5.95
C THR A 32 -6.30 4.66 -5.10
N THR A 33 -7.16 3.80 -4.56
CA THR A 33 -8.26 4.23 -3.69
C THR A 33 -7.72 4.84 -2.40
N LEU A 34 -6.68 4.23 -1.84
CA LEU A 34 -6.06 4.74 -0.63
C LEU A 34 -5.47 6.14 -0.86
N GLU A 35 -4.80 6.35 -1.98
CA GLU A 35 -4.23 7.65 -2.32
C GLU A 35 -5.30 8.71 -2.54
N ALA A 36 -6.47 8.32 -3.03
CA ALA A 36 -7.57 9.25 -3.20
C ALA A 36 -8.09 9.73 -1.84
N SER A 37 -8.10 8.85 -0.84
CA SER A 37 -8.53 9.19 0.51
C SER A 37 -7.45 9.93 1.29
N TYR A 38 -6.19 9.65 1.01
CA TYR A 38 -5.04 10.25 1.70
C TYR A 38 -4.05 10.80 0.67
N PRO A 39 -4.35 12.00 0.13
CA PRO A 39 -3.52 12.56 -0.94
C PRO A 39 -2.04 12.73 -0.58
N ALA A 40 -1.72 12.86 0.71
CA ALA A 40 -0.35 12.98 1.15
C ALA A 40 0.47 11.72 0.84
N LEU A 41 -0.20 10.60 0.56
CA LEU A 41 0.47 9.35 0.25
C LEU A 41 0.93 9.28 -1.21
N ARG A 42 0.43 10.17 -2.06
CA ARG A 42 0.79 10.15 -3.48
C ARG A 42 2.29 10.32 -3.66
N GLY A 43 2.85 9.47 -4.50
CA GLY A 43 4.28 9.51 -4.79
C GLY A 43 5.14 8.74 -3.80
N TRP A 44 4.55 8.22 -2.72
CA TRP A 44 5.31 7.48 -1.71
C TRP A 44 5.30 5.98 -1.91
N VAL A 45 4.22 5.44 -2.47
CA VAL A 45 4.10 3.99 -2.71
C VAL A 45 4.41 3.67 -4.16
N VAL A 46 3.79 4.40 -5.09
CA VAL A 46 4.05 4.25 -6.51
C VAL A 46 4.60 5.56 -7.05
N ASP A 47 5.37 5.46 -8.14
CA ASP A 47 5.94 6.64 -8.78
C ASP A 47 4.95 7.24 -9.80
N GLU A 48 5.39 8.26 -10.51
CA GLU A 48 4.57 8.97 -11.48
C GLU A 48 4.13 8.09 -12.63
N GLN A 49 4.84 7.01 -12.87
CA GLN A 49 4.53 6.07 -13.94
C GLN A 49 3.63 4.94 -13.48
N GLY A 50 3.26 4.94 -12.21
CA GLY A 50 2.42 3.90 -11.64
C GLY A 50 3.18 2.64 -11.26
N ALA A 51 4.49 2.72 -11.19
CA ALA A 51 5.31 1.59 -10.79
C ALA A 51 5.62 1.65 -9.29
N LEU A 52 5.70 0.51 -8.66
CA LEU A 52 6.01 0.43 -7.24
C LEU A 52 7.43 0.97 -6.99
N ARG A 53 7.55 1.83 -5.99
CA ARG A 53 8.86 2.40 -5.66
C ARG A 53 9.80 1.31 -5.16
N ARG A 54 11.08 1.51 -5.41
CA ARG A 54 12.13 0.52 -5.15
C ARG A 54 12.17 0.06 -3.69
N HIS A 55 11.95 0.99 -2.76
CA HIS A 55 12.04 0.70 -1.33
C HIS A 55 10.72 0.24 -0.72
N VAL A 56 9.68 0.08 -1.54
CA VAL A 56 8.37 -0.33 -1.06
C VAL A 56 8.09 -1.76 -1.50
N LYS A 57 7.59 -2.56 -0.56
CA LYS A 57 7.21 -3.94 -0.82
C LYS A 57 5.76 -4.14 -0.42
N LEU A 58 5.09 -5.01 -1.16
CA LEU A 58 3.71 -5.38 -0.88
C LEU A 58 3.67 -6.85 -0.48
N PHE A 59 2.90 -7.16 0.56
CA PHE A 59 2.72 -8.53 1.02
C PHE A 59 1.23 -8.82 1.18
N ARG A 60 0.82 -10.01 0.78
CA ARG A 60 -0.53 -10.50 1.00
C ARG A 60 -0.40 -11.87 1.63
N GLY A 61 -0.93 -12.03 2.86
CA GLY A 61 -0.86 -13.31 3.56
C GLY A 61 0.56 -13.80 3.80
N GLY A 62 1.51 -12.88 3.97
CA GLY A 62 2.90 -13.24 4.22
C GLY A 62 3.74 -13.44 2.97
N GLU A 63 3.14 -13.32 1.79
CA GLU A 63 3.86 -13.49 0.52
C GLU A 63 4.01 -12.16 -0.19
N ALA A 64 5.18 -11.92 -0.75
CA ALA A 64 5.42 -10.73 -1.56
C ALA A 64 4.57 -10.80 -2.83
N VAL A 65 3.90 -9.70 -3.17
CA VAL A 65 3.03 -9.65 -4.35
C VAL A 65 3.34 -8.40 -5.16
N SER A 66 2.91 -8.43 -6.42
CA SER A 66 3.04 -7.27 -7.31
C SER A 66 1.78 -6.40 -7.26
N LEU A 67 1.85 -5.26 -7.92
CA LEU A 67 0.70 -4.35 -8.02
C LEU A 67 -0.50 -5.00 -8.72
N ASP A 68 -0.26 -5.99 -9.57
CA ASP A 68 -1.33 -6.64 -10.32
C ASP A 68 -1.94 -7.82 -9.58
N ALA A 69 -1.47 -8.12 -8.36
CA ALA A 69 -1.98 -9.23 -7.59
C ALA A 69 -3.45 -9.03 -7.23
N PRO A 70 -4.27 -10.06 -7.36
CA PRO A 70 -5.67 -9.96 -6.95
C PRO A 70 -5.79 -9.87 -5.43
N ILE A 71 -6.70 -9.05 -4.96
CA ILE A 71 -6.96 -8.84 -3.55
C ILE A 71 -8.43 -9.14 -3.28
N ALA A 72 -8.68 -10.10 -2.41
CA ALA A 72 -10.04 -10.45 -2.03
C ALA A 72 -10.52 -9.58 -0.86
N PRO A 73 -11.86 -9.48 -0.65
CA PRO A 73 -12.38 -8.61 0.41
C PRO A 73 -11.88 -8.93 1.82
N GLY A 74 -11.53 -10.18 2.09
CA GLY A 74 -11.02 -10.56 3.40
C GLY A 74 -9.51 -10.50 3.53
N ASP A 75 -8.81 -10.10 2.48
CA ASP A 75 -7.36 -10.08 2.49
C ASP A 75 -6.82 -8.87 3.23
N GLU A 76 -5.59 -9.01 3.72
CA GLU A 76 -4.81 -7.88 4.23
C GLU A 76 -3.66 -7.63 3.27
N LEU A 77 -3.55 -6.40 2.82
CA LEU A 77 -2.43 -5.97 1.99
C LEU A 77 -1.49 -5.16 2.87
N HIS A 78 -0.29 -5.65 3.04
CA HIS A 78 0.73 -4.96 3.84
C HIS A 78 1.59 -4.13 2.91
N ILE A 79 1.70 -2.85 3.18
CA ILE A 79 2.59 -1.95 2.46
C ILE A 79 3.76 -1.65 3.40
N VAL A 80 4.93 -2.13 3.03
CA VAL A 80 6.13 -2.02 3.85
C VAL A 80 7.12 -1.11 3.14
N ALA A 81 7.51 -0.02 3.80
CA ALA A 81 8.55 0.86 3.28
C ALA A 81 9.83 0.55 4.02
N ALA A 82 10.80 0.02 3.29
CA ALA A 82 12.11 -0.21 3.86
C ALA A 82 12.84 1.13 3.95
N ILE A 83 13.46 1.38 5.08
CA ILE A 83 14.30 2.55 5.22
C ILE A 83 15.59 2.24 4.48
N SER A 84 15.77 2.94 3.39
CA SER A 84 16.96 2.71 2.59
C SER A 84 18.18 3.21 3.32
N GLY A 85 19.11 2.53 3.29
CA GLY A 85 20.34 2.95 3.76
C GLY A 85 20.72 2.92 4.83
N GLY A 86 19.68 2.69 4.54
CA GLY A 86 20.41 2.94 5.39
C GLY A 86 21.13 2.91 4.82
#